data_10372ba006cc8fa732abff7588c197b2
#
_entry.id   10372ba006cc8fa732abff7588c197b2
#
_cell.length_a   1.000
_cell.length_b   1.000
_cell.length_c   1.000
_cell.angle_alpha   90.00
_cell.angle_beta   90.00
_cell.angle_gamma   90.00
#
_symmetry.space_group_name_H-M   'P 1'
#
loop_
_entity.id
_entity.type
_entity.pdbx_description
1 polymer ?
#
loop_
_entity_poly.entity_id
_entity_poly.type
_entity_poly.pdbx_seq_one_letter_code
_entity_poly.pdbx_strand_id
1 'polypeptide(L)'
;MHRIYLENRCMVICSPDEQALSDPTSVVFHPEGPEGIAALVDMFETSSSLARIYIPADDIEGTYRDFLSQFKEVNAAGGLVSNRRGDVLLIKRNGLWDLPKGHQEEGEDIRVTALREVQEETGVDQLELRDLICVTDHCYRRGGIWHLKHSWWYDMLYTDPWDLTPQREEDITKAAWVPRSGLSPYLKNTYPSIVEVFREARI
;
A
#
# COMPACT_ATOMS: atom_id res chain seq x y z
N MET A 1 5.44 8.48 12.22
CA MET A 1 5.85 8.61 10.80
C MET A 1 4.76 8.05 9.90
N HIS A 2 4.28 8.84 8.95
CA HIS A 2 3.34 8.39 7.91
C HIS A 2 4.00 8.45 6.55
N ARG A 3 3.74 7.42 5.71
CA ARG A 3 4.20 7.35 4.32
C ARG A 3 2.99 7.34 3.41
N ILE A 4 2.93 8.32 2.50
CA ILE A 4 1.85 8.46 1.55
C ILE A 4 2.43 8.25 0.15
N TYR A 5 2.01 7.19 -0.50
CA TYR A 5 2.51 6.79 -1.81
C TYR A 5 1.70 7.45 -2.94
N LEU A 6 2.39 7.90 -3.97
CA LEU A 6 1.84 8.30 -5.26
C LEU A 6 2.62 7.52 -6.34
N GLU A 7 2.01 6.48 -6.89
CA GLU A 7 2.70 5.51 -7.76
C GLU A 7 3.96 4.92 -7.10
N ASN A 8 5.14 5.18 -7.67
CA ASN A 8 6.44 4.72 -7.16
C ASN A 8 7.17 5.76 -6.30
N ARG A 9 6.48 6.84 -5.91
CA ARG A 9 7.01 7.98 -5.17
C ARG A 9 6.35 8.06 -3.80
N CYS A 10 6.98 8.76 -2.85
CA CYS A 10 6.52 8.78 -1.47
C CYS A 10 6.68 10.17 -0.84
N MET A 11 5.63 10.66 -0.20
CA MET A 11 5.69 11.76 0.78
C MET A 11 5.79 11.15 2.18
N VAL A 12 6.66 11.69 3.02
CA VAL A 12 6.94 11.15 4.36
C VAL A 12 6.76 12.24 5.41
N ILE A 13 5.72 12.11 6.22
CA ILE A 13 5.55 12.96 7.42
C ILE A 13 6.36 12.31 8.55
N CYS A 14 7.34 13.02 9.09
CA CYS A 14 8.30 12.47 10.04
C CYS A 14 8.66 13.46 11.15
N SER A 15 9.38 12.97 12.18
CA SER A 15 9.99 13.85 13.19
C SER A 15 11.05 14.74 12.57
N PRO A 16 11.26 15.97 13.10
CA PRO A 16 12.38 16.83 12.71
C PRO A 16 13.76 16.18 12.94
N ASP A 17 13.84 15.18 13.83
CA ASP A 17 15.08 14.44 14.14
C ASP A 17 15.29 13.22 13.21
N GLU A 18 14.47 13.04 12.17
CA GLU A 18 14.60 11.91 11.25
C GLU A 18 15.98 11.92 10.55
N GLN A 19 16.70 10.82 10.65
CA GLN A 19 18.05 10.71 10.10
C GLN A 19 18.14 11.00 8.59
N ALA A 20 17.10 10.67 7.85
CA ALA A 20 17.02 10.93 6.42
C ALA A 20 17.07 12.43 6.06
N LEU A 21 16.73 13.32 6.99
CA LEU A 21 16.80 14.78 6.79
C LEU A 21 18.26 15.29 6.77
N SER A 22 19.19 14.50 7.30
CA SER A 22 20.63 14.84 7.29
C SER A 22 21.30 14.54 5.93
N ASP A 23 20.62 13.82 5.02
CA ASP A 23 21.10 13.58 3.67
C ASP A 23 20.90 14.85 2.82
N PRO A 24 21.99 15.47 2.29
CA PRO A 24 21.89 16.69 1.49
C PRO A 24 21.12 16.51 0.17
N THR A 25 20.84 15.28 -0.24
CA THR A 25 20.01 14.97 -1.43
C THR A 25 18.53 14.84 -1.11
N SER A 26 18.14 14.83 0.17
CA SER A 26 16.76 14.79 0.61
C SER A 26 16.03 16.09 0.27
N VAL A 27 14.87 15.96 -0.36
CA VAL A 27 13.98 17.09 -0.58
C VAL A 27 13.07 17.23 0.64
N VAL A 28 13.15 18.40 1.28
CA VAL A 28 12.38 18.72 2.48
C VAL A 28 11.38 19.82 2.13
N PHE A 29 10.15 19.67 2.59
CA PHE A 29 9.08 20.64 2.42
C PHE A 29 8.42 20.94 3.76
N HIS A 30 8.18 22.23 4.03
CA HIS A 30 7.51 22.71 5.23
C HIS A 30 6.17 23.34 4.80
N PRO A 31 5.05 22.60 4.80
CA PRO A 31 3.75 23.15 4.44
C PRO A 31 3.27 24.15 5.51
N GLU A 32 2.68 25.25 5.07
CA GLU A 32 2.00 26.19 5.95
C GLU A 32 0.49 25.86 5.96
N GLY A 33 0.08 25.03 6.91
CA GLY A 33 -1.30 24.59 7.08
C GLY A 33 -1.85 23.74 5.93
N PRO A 34 -3.18 23.50 5.92
CA PRO A 34 -3.84 22.64 4.93
C PRO A 34 -3.65 23.10 3.48
N GLU A 35 -3.63 24.41 3.22
CA GLU A 35 -3.43 24.95 1.86
C GLU A 35 -2.02 24.65 1.34
N GLY A 36 -1.00 24.72 2.20
CA GLY A 36 0.36 24.33 1.87
C GLY A 36 0.49 22.86 1.55
N ILE A 37 -0.28 22.00 2.23
CA ILE A 37 -0.36 20.57 1.94
C ILE A 37 -1.02 20.30 0.59
N ALA A 38 -2.12 20.98 0.26
CA ALA A 38 -2.77 20.85 -1.05
C ALA A 38 -1.81 21.22 -2.18
N ALA A 39 -1.11 22.35 -2.04
CA ALA A 39 -0.11 22.79 -3.01
C ALA A 39 1.05 21.80 -3.16
N LEU A 40 1.49 21.17 -2.07
CA LEU A 40 2.52 20.14 -2.08
C LEU A 40 2.08 18.92 -2.90
N VAL A 41 0.86 18.44 -2.69
CA VAL A 41 0.33 17.25 -3.39
C VAL A 41 0.25 17.52 -4.90
N ASP A 42 -0.28 18.67 -5.31
CA ASP A 42 -0.35 19.05 -6.73
C ASP A 42 1.05 19.25 -7.36
N MET A 43 1.99 19.83 -6.60
CA MET A 43 3.38 19.94 -7.04
C MET A 43 4.02 18.55 -7.19
N PHE A 44 3.81 17.64 -6.23
CA PHE A 44 4.37 16.31 -6.25
C PHE A 44 3.78 15.47 -7.41
N GLU A 45 2.50 15.63 -7.75
CA GLU A 45 1.89 15.00 -8.91
C GLU A 45 2.64 15.37 -10.20
N THR A 46 2.90 16.66 -10.39
CA THR A 46 3.51 17.19 -11.63
C THR A 46 5.02 17.01 -11.69
N SER A 47 5.69 16.84 -10.56
CA SER A 47 7.16 16.74 -10.44
C SER A 47 7.65 15.30 -10.49
N SER A 48 7.58 14.64 -11.65
CA SER A 48 7.93 13.22 -11.83
C SER A 48 9.37 12.86 -11.46
N SER A 49 10.28 13.83 -11.41
CA SER A 49 11.68 13.66 -11.01
C SER A 49 11.88 13.50 -9.49
N LEU A 50 10.89 13.90 -8.68
CA LEU A 50 10.95 13.79 -7.23
C LEU A 50 10.47 12.40 -6.78
N ALA A 51 11.40 11.56 -6.38
CA ALA A 51 11.08 10.22 -5.88
C ALA A 51 10.53 10.25 -4.44
N ARG A 52 11.00 11.19 -3.62
CA ARG A 52 10.61 11.32 -2.21
C ARG A 52 10.66 12.76 -1.73
N ILE A 53 9.71 13.12 -0.87
CA ILE A 53 9.69 14.40 -0.14
C ILE A 53 9.49 14.08 1.34
N TYR A 54 10.24 14.77 2.20
CA TYR A 54 10.08 14.71 3.65
C TYR A 54 9.35 15.94 4.14
N ILE A 55 8.44 15.73 5.08
CA ILE A 55 7.63 16.75 5.74
C ILE A 55 7.90 16.62 7.23
N PRO A 56 8.94 17.29 7.76
CA PRO A 56 9.22 17.26 9.19
C PRO A 56 8.15 18.04 9.95
N ALA A 57 7.63 17.44 11.02
CA ALA A 57 6.57 18.00 11.85
C ALA A 57 6.77 17.66 13.33
N ASP A 58 6.60 18.63 14.20
CA ASP A 58 6.60 18.43 15.67
C ASP A 58 5.33 17.67 16.11
N ASP A 59 4.18 17.97 15.50
CA ASP A 59 2.93 17.21 15.64
C ASP A 59 2.66 16.40 14.35
N ILE A 60 3.23 15.20 14.28
CA ILE A 60 3.09 14.29 13.15
C ILE A 60 1.63 13.93 12.90
N GLU A 61 0.87 13.64 13.96
CA GLU A 61 -0.53 13.23 13.84
C GLU A 61 -1.44 14.40 13.44
N GLY A 62 -1.16 15.60 13.92
CA GLY A 62 -1.84 16.83 13.49
C GLY A 62 -1.60 17.11 12.01
N THR A 63 -0.35 17.07 11.58
CA THR A 63 0.02 17.27 10.18
C THR A 63 -0.59 16.18 9.28
N TYR A 64 -0.66 14.94 9.75
CA TYR A 64 -1.32 13.87 9.00
C TYR A 64 -2.84 14.09 8.90
N ARG A 65 -3.52 14.54 9.97
CA ARG A 65 -4.94 14.92 9.90
C ARG A 65 -5.19 16.05 8.91
N ASP A 66 -4.33 17.08 8.90
CA ASP A 66 -4.41 18.16 7.91
C ASP A 66 -4.22 17.63 6.49
N PHE A 67 -3.31 16.66 6.31
CA PHE A 67 -3.11 15.96 5.05
C PHE A 67 -4.39 15.22 4.62
N LEU A 68 -4.99 14.42 5.51
CA LEU A 68 -6.24 13.69 5.25
C LEU A 68 -7.38 14.61 4.80
N SER A 69 -7.46 15.80 5.35
CA SER A 69 -8.52 16.78 5.03
C SER A 69 -8.54 17.21 3.55
N GLN A 70 -7.47 16.97 2.80
CA GLN A 70 -7.36 17.30 1.38
C GLN A 70 -7.89 16.19 0.45
N PHE A 71 -8.26 15.03 1.00
CA PHE A 71 -8.59 13.84 0.24
C PHE A 71 -9.99 13.33 0.54
N LYS A 72 -10.58 12.67 -0.45
CA LYS A 72 -11.66 11.73 -0.21
C LYS A 72 -11.05 10.40 0.22
N GLU A 73 -11.25 10.03 1.48
CA GLU A 73 -10.74 8.77 2.00
C GLU A 73 -11.55 7.58 1.46
N VAL A 74 -10.85 6.50 1.13
CA VAL A 74 -11.42 5.22 0.74
C VAL A 74 -10.64 4.10 1.40
N ASN A 75 -11.34 3.04 1.82
CA ASN A 75 -10.72 1.87 2.41
C ASN A 75 -10.60 0.75 1.38
N ALA A 76 -9.52 0.00 1.51
CA ALA A 76 -9.28 -1.27 0.83
C ALA A 76 -8.64 -2.24 1.82
N ALA A 77 -8.78 -3.53 1.59
CA ALA A 77 -8.11 -4.53 2.40
C ALA A 77 -7.66 -5.71 1.55
N GLY A 78 -6.66 -6.40 2.04
CA GLY A 78 -6.12 -7.58 1.40
C GLY A 78 -5.17 -8.33 2.31
N GLY A 79 -4.39 -9.25 1.74
CA GLY A 79 -3.57 -10.13 2.54
C GLY A 79 -2.21 -10.46 1.97
N LEU A 80 -1.26 -10.64 2.88
CA LEU A 80 -0.04 -11.38 2.66
C LEU A 80 -0.33 -12.83 3.01
N VAL A 81 -0.68 -13.62 1.97
CA VAL A 81 -1.13 -15.00 2.13
C VAL A 81 0.07 -15.94 2.02
N SER A 82 0.25 -16.78 3.04
CA SER A 82 1.24 -17.85 3.04
C SER A 82 0.55 -19.22 2.95
N ASN A 83 1.19 -20.19 2.28
CA ASN A 83 0.75 -21.57 2.32
C ASN A 83 1.51 -22.39 3.39
N ARG A 84 1.17 -23.67 3.57
CA ARG A 84 1.84 -24.58 4.55
C ARG A 84 3.34 -24.75 4.29
N ARG A 85 3.85 -24.47 3.08
CA ARG A 85 5.28 -24.51 2.77
C ARG A 85 5.99 -23.19 3.07
N GLY A 86 5.23 -22.15 3.40
CA GLY A 86 5.73 -20.80 3.60
C GLY A 86 5.92 -20.02 2.29
N ASP A 87 5.40 -20.55 1.14
CA ASP A 87 5.39 -19.78 -0.10
C ASP A 87 4.35 -18.67 0.02
N VAL A 88 4.60 -17.52 -0.59
CA VAL A 88 3.74 -16.33 -0.56
C VAL A 88 2.96 -16.22 -1.86
N LEU A 89 1.67 -15.90 -1.76
CA LEU A 89 0.80 -15.63 -2.89
C LEU A 89 1.05 -14.22 -3.44
N LEU A 90 1.40 -14.13 -4.71
CA LEU A 90 1.52 -12.89 -5.45
C LEU A 90 0.57 -12.89 -6.64
N ILE A 91 0.04 -11.71 -6.97
CA ILE A 91 -0.69 -11.47 -8.21
C ILE A 91 0.14 -10.58 -9.15
N LYS A 92 -0.12 -10.65 -10.45
CA LYS A 92 0.47 -9.74 -11.43
C LYS A 92 -0.63 -8.91 -12.08
N ARG A 93 -0.62 -7.60 -11.83
CA ARG A 93 -1.58 -6.62 -12.31
C ARG A 93 -0.86 -5.44 -12.97
N ASN A 94 -1.31 -4.99 -14.13
CA ASN A 94 -0.67 -3.87 -14.87
C ASN A 94 0.85 -4.05 -15.08
N GLY A 95 1.32 -5.28 -15.26
CA GLY A 95 2.74 -5.59 -15.48
C GLY A 95 3.60 -5.66 -14.22
N LEU A 96 3.11 -5.24 -13.06
CA LEU A 96 3.77 -5.29 -11.75
C LEU A 96 3.26 -6.44 -10.90
N TRP A 97 4.09 -6.91 -9.98
CA TRP A 97 3.67 -7.83 -8.95
C TRP A 97 3.05 -7.06 -7.79
N ASP A 98 2.02 -7.63 -7.17
CA ASP A 98 1.23 -7.03 -6.10
C ASP A 98 0.76 -8.11 -5.12
N LEU A 99 0.20 -7.71 -4.00
CA LEU A 99 -0.57 -8.55 -3.11
C LEU A 99 -2.06 -8.39 -3.43
N PRO A 100 -2.87 -9.46 -3.30
CA PRO A 100 -4.30 -9.39 -3.55
C PRO A 100 -5.02 -8.47 -2.55
N LYS A 101 -5.86 -7.56 -3.05
CA LYS A 101 -6.60 -6.56 -2.26
C LYS A 101 -7.59 -5.79 -3.12
N GLY A 102 -8.68 -5.34 -2.52
CA GLY A 102 -9.62 -4.47 -3.20
C GLY A 102 -10.41 -3.58 -2.25
N HIS A 103 -11.41 -2.91 -2.79
CA HIS A 103 -12.14 -1.87 -2.05
C HIS A 103 -13.15 -2.45 -1.06
N GLN A 104 -13.25 -1.80 0.09
CA GLN A 104 -14.30 -2.07 1.07
C GLN A 104 -15.67 -1.67 0.49
N GLU A 105 -16.65 -2.56 0.60
CA GLU A 105 -18.04 -2.28 0.27
C GLU A 105 -18.75 -1.53 1.40
N GLU A 106 -19.85 -0.86 1.09
CA GLU A 106 -20.60 -0.09 2.08
C GLU A 106 -21.17 -1.00 3.17
N GLY A 107 -20.82 -0.69 4.42
CA GLY A 107 -21.24 -1.47 5.59
C GLY A 107 -20.48 -2.77 5.83
N GLU A 108 -19.49 -3.10 4.99
CA GLU A 108 -18.65 -4.28 5.16
C GLU A 108 -17.61 -4.08 6.27
N ASP A 109 -17.35 -5.11 7.07
CA ASP A 109 -16.21 -5.11 7.99
C ASP A 109 -14.89 -5.25 7.19
N ILE A 110 -13.86 -4.49 7.57
CA ILE A 110 -12.58 -4.45 6.82
C ILE A 110 -11.86 -5.81 6.78
N ARG A 111 -12.05 -6.66 7.76
CA ARG A 111 -11.50 -8.03 7.81
C ARG A 111 -12.23 -8.94 6.82
N VAL A 112 -13.54 -8.73 6.66
CA VAL A 112 -14.36 -9.43 5.67
C VAL A 112 -13.96 -9.01 4.26
N THR A 113 -13.77 -7.70 4.04
CA THR A 113 -13.21 -7.17 2.79
C THR A 113 -11.91 -7.89 2.42
N ALA A 114 -10.98 -8.02 3.37
CA ALA A 114 -9.68 -8.63 3.11
C ALA A 114 -9.81 -10.11 2.65
N LEU A 115 -10.69 -10.88 3.27
CA LEU A 115 -10.94 -12.27 2.88
C LEU A 115 -11.63 -12.37 1.52
N ARG A 116 -12.69 -11.58 1.28
CA ARG A 116 -13.44 -11.57 0.03
C ARG A 116 -12.55 -11.21 -1.15
N GLU A 117 -11.77 -10.14 -1.03
CA GLU A 117 -10.92 -9.66 -2.11
C GLU A 117 -9.80 -10.65 -2.46
N VAL A 118 -9.16 -11.26 -1.46
CA VAL A 118 -8.17 -12.31 -1.74
C VAL A 118 -8.81 -13.48 -2.46
N GLN A 119 -10.01 -13.90 -2.06
CA GLN A 119 -10.75 -14.98 -2.71
C GLN A 119 -11.14 -14.63 -4.15
N GLU A 120 -11.69 -13.43 -4.38
CA GLU A 120 -12.13 -12.96 -5.71
C GLU A 120 -10.95 -12.84 -6.67
N GLU A 121 -9.85 -12.21 -6.25
CA GLU A 121 -8.69 -11.96 -7.10
C GLU A 121 -7.85 -13.20 -7.42
N THR A 122 -7.92 -14.26 -6.57
CA THR A 122 -7.01 -15.41 -6.68
C THR A 122 -7.66 -16.78 -6.74
N GLY A 123 -8.95 -16.89 -6.40
CA GLY A 123 -9.70 -18.13 -6.33
C GLY A 123 -9.43 -18.97 -5.08
N VAL A 124 -8.60 -18.49 -4.13
CA VAL A 124 -8.38 -19.18 -2.86
C VAL A 124 -9.54 -18.92 -1.90
N ASP A 125 -10.06 -19.96 -1.27
CA ASP A 125 -11.09 -19.92 -0.23
C ASP A 125 -10.56 -20.49 1.09
N GLN A 126 -11.38 -20.47 2.16
CA GLN A 126 -11.03 -21.02 3.48
C GLN A 126 -9.70 -20.48 4.04
N LEU A 127 -9.49 -19.17 3.89
CA LEU A 127 -8.34 -18.49 4.46
C LEU A 127 -8.46 -18.34 5.97
N GLU A 128 -7.41 -18.68 6.71
CA GLU A 128 -7.25 -18.31 8.10
C GLU A 128 -6.73 -16.88 8.21
N LEU A 129 -7.62 -15.93 8.54
CA LEU A 129 -7.24 -14.53 8.76
C LEU A 129 -6.57 -14.39 10.13
N ARG A 130 -5.40 -13.78 10.16
CA ARG A 130 -4.57 -13.56 11.34
C ARG A 130 -4.48 -12.07 11.70
N ASP A 131 -3.32 -11.63 12.16
CA ASP A 131 -3.11 -10.27 12.64
C ASP A 131 -2.98 -9.25 11.50
N LEU A 132 -3.31 -8.01 11.82
CA LEU A 132 -3.00 -6.87 10.96
C LEU A 132 -1.49 -6.67 10.92
N ILE A 133 -0.92 -6.66 9.72
CA ILE A 133 0.50 -6.37 9.50
C ILE A 133 0.74 -4.86 9.56
N CYS A 134 0.07 -4.12 8.69
CA CYS A 134 0.16 -2.66 8.61
C CYS A 134 -0.98 -2.09 7.75
N VAL A 135 -1.06 -0.75 7.72
CA VAL A 135 -1.88 0.00 6.77
C VAL A 135 -0.94 0.82 5.90
N THR A 136 -1.16 0.80 4.57
CA THR A 136 -0.42 1.64 3.64
C THR A 136 -1.35 2.65 2.98
N ASP A 137 -0.87 3.89 2.86
CA ASP A 137 -1.62 5.01 2.31
C ASP A 137 -1.18 5.29 0.87
N HIS A 138 -2.13 5.33 -0.05
CA HIS A 138 -1.88 5.60 -1.45
C HIS A 138 -2.82 6.70 -1.96
N CYS A 139 -2.26 7.82 -2.42
CA CYS A 139 -3.05 8.89 -3.02
C CYS A 139 -3.07 8.77 -4.55
N TYR A 140 -4.21 9.14 -5.14
CA TYR A 140 -4.43 9.15 -6.58
C TYR A 140 -5.53 10.15 -6.93
N ARG A 141 -5.54 10.62 -8.20
CA ARG A 141 -6.58 11.51 -8.70
C ARG A 141 -7.60 10.74 -9.53
N ARG A 142 -8.87 10.92 -9.24
CA ARG A 142 -9.98 10.35 -10.02
C ARG A 142 -11.09 11.38 -10.22
N GLY A 143 -11.45 11.67 -11.48
CA GLY A 143 -12.46 12.68 -11.78
C GLY A 143 -12.12 14.09 -11.28
N GLY A 144 -10.82 14.44 -11.24
CA GLY A 144 -10.35 15.73 -10.72
C GLY A 144 -10.27 15.84 -9.20
N ILE A 145 -10.72 14.81 -8.45
CA ILE A 145 -10.74 14.78 -6.99
C ILE A 145 -9.59 13.91 -6.49
N TRP A 146 -8.86 14.38 -5.49
CA TRP A 146 -7.87 13.60 -4.78
C TRP A 146 -8.52 12.57 -3.87
N HIS A 147 -8.05 11.34 -3.95
CA HIS A 147 -8.43 10.23 -3.08
C HIS A 147 -7.21 9.75 -2.31
N LEU A 148 -7.41 9.39 -1.06
CA LEU A 148 -6.45 8.65 -0.26
C LEU A 148 -7.03 7.28 0.07
N LYS A 149 -6.34 6.24 -0.38
CA LYS A 149 -6.71 4.86 -0.15
C LYS A 149 -5.89 4.28 0.99
N HIS A 150 -6.55 3.91 2.08
CA HIS A 150 -6.00 3.14 3.18
C HIS A 150 -6.11 1.66 2.83
N SER A 151 -4.98 0.99 2.61
CA SER A 151 -4.96 -0.45 2.35
C SER A 151 -4.53 -1.20 3.61
N TRP A 152 -5.47 -1.96 4.17
CA TRP A 152 -5.30 -2.76 5.38
C TRP A 152 -4.76 -4.13 5.01
N TRP A 153 -3.57 -4.49 5.47
CA TRP A 153 -2.86 -5.70 5.10
C TRP A 153 -2.84 -6.69 6.26
N TYR A 154 -3.43 -7.86 6.04
CA TYR A 154 -3.50 -8.92 7.05
C TYR A 154 -2.57 -10.08 6.70
N ASP A 155 -1.97 -10.70 7.73
CA ASP A 155 -1.36 -12.02 7.60
C ASP A 155 -2.46 -13.07 7.43
N MET A 156 -2.31 -13.95 6.44
CA MET A 156 -3.27 -15.00 6.13
C MET A 156 -2.58 -16.32 5.87
N LEU A 157 -3.20 -17.41 6.31
CA LEU A 157 -2.74 -18.76 6.01
C LEU A 157 -3.75 -19.48 5.12
N TYR A 158 -3.24 -20.09 4.06
CA TYR A 158 -3.98 -20.97 3.17
C TYR A 158 -3.48 -22.40 3.29
N THR A 159 -4.38 -23.36 3.54
CA THR A 159 -4.01 -24.75 3.88
C THR A 159 -4.49 -25.79 2.89
N ASP A 160 -5.33 -25.42 1.94
CA ASP A 160 -5.96 -26.34 0.97
C ASP A 160 -5.14 -26.55 -0.33
N PRO A 161 -5.57 -27.43 -1.24
CA PRO A 161 -4.93 -27.60 -2.53
C PRO A 161 -5.00 -26.32 -3.40
N TRP A 162 -4.04 -26.09 -4.17
CA TRP A 162 -3.38 -24.88 -4.65
C TRP A 162 -3.81 -24.34 -6.01
N ASP A 163 -4.98 -24.63 -6.51
CA ASP A 163 -5.42 -24.10 -7.78
C ASP A 163 -5.75 -22.62 -7.67
N LEU A 164 -4.96 -21.80 -8.37
CA LEU A 164 -5.15 -20.36 -8.42
C LEU A 164 -5.94 -19.96 -9.66
N THR A 165 -6.93 -19.10 -9.49
CA THR A 165 -7.76 -18.58 -10.58
C THR A 165 -7.70 -17.06 -10.58
N PRO A 166 -6.80 -16.43 -11.35
CA PRO A 166 -6.69 -14.98 -11.42
C PRO A 166 -7.96 -14.34 -11.97
N GLN A 167 -8.46 -13.31 -11.30
CA GLN A 167 -9.62 -12.51 -11.74
C GLN A 167 -9.22 -11.61 -12.92
N ARG A 168 -9.52 -12.03 -14.13
CA ARG A 168 -9.10 -11.32 -15.34
C ARG A 168 -9.81 -10.01 -15.58
N GLU A 169 -11.01 -9.86 -15.06
CA GLU A 169 -11.84 -8.66 -15.12
C GLU A 169 -11.20 -7.47 -14.41
N GLU A 170 -10.28 -7.75 -13.47
CA GLU A 170 -9.47 -6.74 -12.75
C GLU A 170 -8.03 -6.60 -13.27
N ASP A 171 -7.77 -7.00 -14.53
CA ASP A 171 -6.44 -6.95 -15.14
C ASP A 171 -5.39 -7.82 -14.42
N ILE A 172 -5.80 -8.80 -13.63
CA ILE A 172 -4.91 -9.76 -12.99
C ILE A 172 -4.55 -10.83 -14.00
N THR A 173 -3.33 -10.75 -14.52
CA THR A 173 -2.85 -11.63 -15.57
C THR A 173 -2.28 -12.94 -15.05
N LYS A 174 -1.87 -12.96 -13.75
CA LYS A 174 -1.27 -14.14 -13.11
C LYS A 174 -1.46 -14.08 -11.60
N ALA A 175 -1.68 -15.25 -10.99
CA ALA A 175 -1.49 -15.50 -9.56
C ALA A 175 -0.46 -16.62 -9.40
N ALA A 176 0.41 -16.55 -8.40
CA ALA A 176 1.48 -17.52 -8.21
C ALA A 176 1.92 -17.64 -6.76
N TRP A 177 2.19 -18.87 -6.33
CA TRP A 177 2.91 -19.15 -5.10
C TRP A 177 4.41 -19.01 -5.33
N VAL A 178 5.05 -18.14 -4.53
CA VAL A 178 6.48 -17.82 -4.65
C VAL A 178 7.18 -18.19 -3.35
N PRO A 179 8.19 -19.08 -3.38
CA PRO A 179 9.01 -19.38 -2.20
C PRO A 179 9.63 -18.11 -1.63
N ARG A 180 9.67 -17.97 -0.29
CA ARG A 180 10.27 -16.79 0.37
C ARG A 180 11.71 -16.52 -0.12
N SER A 181 12.50 -17.57 -0.36
CA SER A 181 13.87 -17.45 -0.90
C SER A 181 13.91 -16.91 -2.34
N GLY A 182 12.81 -16.96 -3.07
CA GLY A 182 12.67 -16.51 -4.45
C GLY A 182 12.02 -15.14 -4.61
N LEU A 183 11.67 -14.42 -3.53
CA LEU A 183 10.91 -13.16 -3.59
C LEU A 183 11.67 -11.98 -4.21
N SER A 184 13.00 -11.94 -4.10
CA SER A 184 13.80 -10.77 -4.50
C SER A 184 13.53 -10.24 -5.92
N PRO A 185 13.41 -11.06 -6.99
CA PRO A 185 13.08 -10.56 -8.33
C PRO A 185 11.67 -9.94 -8.41
N TYR A 186 10.72 -10.45 -7.64
CA TYR A 186 9.35 -9.97 -7.58
C TYR A 186 9.29 -8.61 -6.87
N LEU A 187 9.97 -8.47 -5.74
CA LEU A 187 10.05 -7.21 -4.97
C LEU A 187 10.82 -6.09 -5.68
N LYS A 188 11.63 -6.41 -6.70
CA LYS A 188 12.23 -5.40 -7.59
C LYS A 188 11.25 -4.88 -8.66
N ASN A 189 10.15 -5.59 -8.89
CA ASN A 189 9.14 -5.26 -9.90
C ASN A 189 7.75 -5.16 -9.25
N THR A 190 7.66 -4.43 -8.14
CA THR A 190 6.43 -4.18 -7.39
C THR A 190 6.36 -2.72 -6.94
N TYR A 191 5.26 -2.33 -6.30
CA TYR A 191 5.10 -1.00 -5.72
C TYR A 191 5.90 -0.85 -4.41
N PRO A 192 6.46 0.34 -4.12
CA PRO A 192 7.17 0.58 -2.86
C PRO A 192 6.31 0.32 -1.61
N SER A 193 4.99 0.57 -1.68
CA SER A 193 4.05 0.25 -0.61
C SER A 193 3.97 -1.25 -0.32
N ILE A 194 4.09 -2.10 -1.33
CA ILE A 194 4.13 -3.56 -1.16
C ILE A 194 5.44 -4.00 -0.52
N VAL A 195 6.58 -3.40 -0.92
CA VAL A 195 7.86 -3.64 -0.24
C VAL A 195 7.77 -3.29 1.25
N GLU A 196 7.02 -2.23 1.61
CA GLU A 196 6.76 -1.88 3.01
C GLU A 196 6.00 -2.98 3.74
N VAL A 197 4.96 -3.56 3.14
CA VAL A 197 4.19 -4.67 3.73
C VAL A 197 5.12 -5.86 4.07
N PHE A 198 5.99 -6.24 3.15
CA PHE A 198 6.97 -7.32 3.38
C PHE A 198 7.95 -6.99 4.51
N ARG A 199 8.40 -5.72 4.59
CA ARG A 199 9.29 -5.27 5.67
C ARG A 199 8.60 -5.34 7.03
N GLU A 200 7.35 -4.87 7.14
CA GLU A 200 6.57 -4.90 8.37
C GLU A 200 6.23 -6.34 8.78
N ALA A 201 6.00 -7.23 7.82
CA ALA A 201 5.84 -8.67 8.04
C ALA A 201 7.14 -9.41 8.38
N ARG A 202 8.29 -8.75 8.30
CA ARG A 202 9.63 -9.32 8.54
C ARG A 202 9.97 -10.52 7.64
N ILE A 203 9.61 -10.38 6.38
CA ILE A 203 9.85 -11.40 5.33
C ILE A 203 10.87 -10.87 4.31
#